data_19d30f8b616020d2c00b281fc2907e04
#
_entry.id   19d30f8b616020d2c00b281fc2907e04
#
_cell.length_a   1.000
_cell.length_b   1.000
_cell.length_c   1.000
_cell.angle_alpha   90.00
_cell.angle_beta   90.00
_cell.angle_gamma   90.00
#
_symmetry.space_group_name_H-M   'P 1'
#
loop_
_entity.id
_entity.type
_entity.pdbx_description
1 polymer ?
#
loop_
_entity_poly.entity_id
_entity_poly.type
_entity_poly.pdbx_seq_one_letter_code
_entity_poly.pdbx_strand_id
1 'polypeptide(L)'
;MSNAASVPSYLASATPNPKANRAPWYTNTAPTYAGIFLWFVFWSFSLDSGTPGGILSAGVGVALISVLVAALLCHFGFYLLLARFGQKTGLPLYIVGTSTFGAVGGFILPGFLMGLLQFGWVAVNTYGSSMAMNAMFGFEGLPLYIVMCVWAIAAVVCALKGIQYVAKFSTYLPLIPLAILLVLLAKTIGGVAHFDAAAFAKAHVIAGKSPLSPIMVLAFALTYIVGFFATAGAAGVDFGSGARNKSDVSLGGLVGVSLAIFFTIGAAILIVAGFYGSSAGQALLVQGKVILNPMDLMALIFNDATAKWLSFALAITAFPSACFSSLIAANSIKTTLPKVNPWISCGIGCVVALALAISGVAGKCISIFGFIGASFGPICGAIAMEYILSKGRWSGPRAGFNPAGWLSWALGFIVGVQPNFAAQCGFVIPAAPVVAFFVGAIVYALCAPIQTAILRYPQADQQAAE
;
A
#
# COMPACT_ATOMS: atom_id res chain seq x y z
N MET A 1 -0.14 16.95 44.41
CA MET A 1 0.07 15.53 44.12
C MET A 1 -0.24 15.32 42.64
N SER A 2 0.77 15.34 41.78
CA SER A 2 0.61 15.12 40.34
C SER A 2 0.34 13.64 40.16
N ASN A 3 -0.88 13.28 39.69
CA ASN A 3 -1.15 11.96 39.14
C ASN A 3 -0.18 11.75 37.96
N ALA A 4 0.95 11.11 38.21
CA ALA A 4 1.74 10.48 37.17
C ALA A 4 0.84 9.42 36.57
N ALA A 5 0.19 9.74 35.44
CA ALA A 5 -0.63 8.78 34.70
C ALA A 5 0.27 7.58 34.41
N SER A 6 -0.06 6.44 34.99
CA SER A 6 0.74 5.22 34.85
C SER A 6 0.87 4.92 33.36
N VAL A 7 2.11 4.78 32.92
CA VAL A 7 2.42 4.43 31.51
C VAL A 7 1.70 3.12 31.19
N PRO A 8 0.89 3.07 30.13
CA PRO A 8 0.18 1.83 29.76
C PRO A 8 1.13 0.63 29.67
N SER A 9 0.66 -0.54 30.10
CA SER A 9 1.49 -1.75 30.19
C SER A 9 2.17 -2.13 28.86
N TYR A 10 1.52 -1.87 27.73
CA TYR A 10 2.08 -2.15 26.41
C TYR A 10 3.29 -1.26 26.06
N LEU A 11 3.36 -0.05 26.61
CA LEU A 11 4.50 0.84 26.48
C LEU A 11 5.64 0.45 27.44
N ALA A 12 5.28 0.09 28.67
CA ALA A 12 6.23 -0.35 29.66
C ALA A 12 6.96 -1.65 29.28
N SER A 13 6.30 -2.53 28.50
CA SER A 13 6.86 -3.79 28.02
C SER A 13 7.59 -3.68 26.66
N ALA A 14 7.55 -2.51 26.02
CA ALA A 14 8.16 -2.31 24.71
C ALA A 14 9.69 -2.31 24.81
N THR A 15 10.33 -3.27 24.14
CA THR A 15 11.78 -3.38 24.09
C THR A 15 12.27 -3.07 22.66
N PRO A 16 13.31 -2.20 22.52
CA PRO A 16 13.91 -1.96 21.21
C PRO A 16 14.49 -3.23 20.60
N ASN A 17 14.35 -3.39 19.28
CA ASN A 17 14.98 -4.47 18.54
C ASN A 17 16.52 -4.38 18.70
N PRO A 18 17.19 -5.40 19.29
CA PRO A 18 18.62 -5.38 19.50
C PRO A 18 19.41 -5.22 18.20
N LYS A 19 20.53 -4.50 18.25
CA LYS A 19 21.39 -4.29 17.07
C LYS A 19 21.85 -5.60 16.42
N ALA A 20 22.05 -6.66 17.21
CA ALA A 20 22.43 -7.99 16.72
C ALA A 20 21.37 -8.65 15.82
N ASN A 21 20.10 -8.28 15.97
CA ASN A 21 19.00 -8.83 15.17
C ASN A 21 18.71 -8.00 13.90
N ARG A 22 19.47 -6.93 13.65
CA ARG A 22 19.25 -6.06 12.51
C ARG A 22 19.99 -6.55 11.29
N ALA A 23 19.30 -6.49 10.15
CA ALA A 23 19.77 -7.06 8.89
C ALA A 23 20.12 -5.98 7.85
N PRO A 24 20.95 -6.31 6.84
CA PRO A 24 21.22 -5.40 5.72
C PRO A 24 19.96 -5.25 4.84
N TRP A 25 19.90 -4.15 4.11
CA TRP A 25 18.75 -3.78 3.27
C TRP A 25 18.37 -4.85 2.23
N TYR A 26 19.35 -5.56 1.66
CA TYR A 26 19.16 -6.56 0.61
C TYR A 26 18.63 -7.91 1.13
N THR A 27 18.61 -8.14 2.43
CA THR A 27 18.03 -9.35 3.06
C THR A 27 16.73 -9.06 3.82
N ASN A 28 16.40 -7.80 4.08
CA ASN A 28 15.24 -7.40 4.86
C ASN A 28 14.30 -6.49 4.04
N THR A 29 14.60 -5.21 3.96
CA THR A 29 13.68 -4.17 3.46
C THR A 29 13.38 -4.30 1.99
N ALA A 30 14.42 -4.40 1.14
CA ALA A 30 14.22 -4.39 -0.30
C ALA A 30 13.46 -5.62 -0.82
N PRO A 31 13.79 -6.88 -0.43
CA PRO A 31 13.03 -8.03 -0.89
C PRO A 31 11.57 -8.00 -0.42
N THR A 32 11.31 -7.52 0.79
CA THR A 32 9.95 -7.46 1.33
C THR A 32 9.09 -6.47 0.56
N TYR A 33 9.56 -5.23 0.36
CA TYR A 33 8.81 -4.24 -0.44
C TYR A 33 8.70 -4.63 -1.91
N ALA A 34 9.76 -5.16 -2.52
CA ALA A 34 9.71 -5.66 -3.89
C ALA A 34 8.64 -6.76 -4.04
N GLY A 35 8.51 -7.66 -3.05
CA GLY A 35 7.45 -8.66 -3.03
C GLY A 35 6.04 -8.06 -2.97
N ILE A 36 5.86 -6.93 -2.27
CA ILE A 36 4.58 -6.21 -2.23
C ILE A 36 4.23 -5.64 -3.61
N PHE A 37 5.19 -5.03 -4.31
CA PHE A 37 4.95 -4.39 -5.60
C PHE A 37 4.90 -5.38 -6.77
N LEU A 38 5.57 -6.51 -6.67
CA LEU A 38 5.48 -7.60 -7.65
C LEU A 38 4.14 -8.35 -7.58
N TRP A 39 3.32 -8.09 -6.55
CA TRP A 39 1.97 -8.62 -6.48
C TRP A 39 1.13 -8.15 -7.68
N PHE A 40 0.56 -9.12 -8.42
CA PHE A 40 -0.08 -8.84 -9.71
C PHE A 40 -1.25 -7.83 -9.62
N VAL A 41 -1.98 -7.77 -8.51
CA VAL A 41 -3.06 -6.78 -8.32
C VAL A 41 -2.52 -5.34 -8.41
N PHE A 42 -1.31 -5.10 -7.92
CA PHE A 42 -0.71 -3.77 -7.96
C PHE A 42 -0.49 -3.27 -9.40
N TRP A 43 0.14 -4.08 -10.26
CA TRP A 43 0.42 -3.65 -11.62
C TRP A 43 -0.73 -3.90 -12.61
N SER A 44 -1.61 -4.88 -12.35
CA SER A 44 -2.73 -5.18 -13.24
C SER A 44 -3.76 -4.05 -13.28
N PHE A 45 -4.08 -3.44 -12.15
CA PHE A 45 -5.08 -2.38 -12.06
C PHE A 45 -4.50 -0.96 -12.12
N SER A 46 -3.18 -0.81 -12.25
CA SER A 46 -2.51 0.49 -12.25
C SER A 46 -2.73 1.32 -13.52
N LEU A 47 -3.20 0.71 -14.61
CA LEU A 47 -3.35 1.37 -15.90
C LEU A 47 -4.75 1.92 -16.14
N ASP A 48 -5.77 1.33 -15.53
CA ASP A 48 -7.17 1.72 -15.74
C ASP A 48 -7.61 2.80 -14.74
N SER A 49 -7.78 3.99 -15.25
CA SER A 49 -8.32 5.13 -14.49
C SER A 49 -9.85 5.25 -14.58
N GLY A 50 -10.52 4.37 -15.29
CA GLY A 50 -11.93 4.50 -15.62
C GLY A 50 -12.24 5.63 -16.62
N THR A 51 -11.22 6.04 -17.41
CA THR A 51 -11.35 7.05 -18.48
C THR A 51 -10.72 6.54 -19.77
N PRO A 52 -11.09 7.10 -20.95
CA PRO A 52 -10.51 6.69 -22.25
C PRO A 52 -8.98 6.73 -22.21
N GLY A 53 -8.35 5.64 -22.60
CA GLY A 53 -6.88 5.48 -22.62
C GLY A 53 -6.21 5.30 -21.25
N GLY A 54 -6.94 5.42 -20.14
CA GLY A 54 -6.40 5.26 -18.80
C GLY A 54 -5.16 6.12 -18.55
N ILE A 55 -4.14 5.58 -17.88
CA ILE A 55 -2.86 6.27 -17.62
C ILE A 55 -2.07 6.56 -18.93
N LEU A 56 -2.35 5.82 -20.01
CA LEU A 56 -1.70 5.97 -21.31
C LEU A 56 -2.31 7.07 -22.19
N SER A 57 -3.41 7.70 -21.77
CA SER A 57 -4.13 8.73 -22.54
C SER A 57 -3.27 9.91 -22.98
N ALA A 58 -2.26 10.28 -22.18
CA ALA A 58 -1.32 11.35 -22.49
C ALA A 58 0.05 10.83 -23.02
N GLY A 59 0.13 9.56 -23.38
CA GLY A 59 1.32 8.91 -23.92
C GLY A 59 2.21 8.24 -22.89
N VAL A 60 3.10 7.36 -23.39
CA VAL A 60 3.99 6.51 -22.56
C VAL A 60 4.92 7.36 -21.69
N GLY A 61 5.51 8.43 -22.25
CA GLY A 61 6.45 9.28 -21.52
C GLY A 61 5.83 9.96 -20.30
N VAL A 62 4.62 10.51 -20.46
CA VAL A 62 3.88 11.14 -19.36
C VAL A 62 3.51 10.10 -18.30
N ALA A 63 3.06 8.91 -18.71
CA ALA A 63 2.73 7.82 -17.81
C ALA A 63 3.95 7.39 -16.98
N LEU A 64 5.11 7.16 -17.61
CA LEU A 64 6.35 6.76 -16.92
C LEU A 64 6.85 7.83 -15.95
N ILE A 65 6.85 9.11 -16.36
CA ILE A 65 7.23 10.22 -15.48
C ILE A 65 6.30 10.30 -14.27
N SER A 66 4.99 10.15 -14.49
CA SER A 66 4.00 10.17 -13.41
C SER A 66 4.23 9.05 -12.39
N VAL A 67 4.54 7.84 -12.87
CA VAL A 67 4.87 6.70 -12.00
C VAL A 67 6.18 6.94 -11.26
N LEU A 68 7.20 7.50 -11.93
CA LEU A 68 8.49 7.83 -11.29
C LEU A 68 8.29 8.84 -10.15
N VAL A 69 7.53 9.91 -10.39
CA VAL A 69 7.22 10.92 -9.37
C VAL A 69 6.49 10.29 -8.19
N ALA A 70 5.48 9.45 -8.44
CA ALA A 70 4.76 8.74 -7.38
C ALA A 70 5.67 7.79 -6.59
N ALA A 71 6.54 7.04 -7.27
CA ALA A 71 7.49 6.12 -6.65
C ALA A 71 8.52 6.84 -5.76
N LEU A 72 9.04 7.97 -6.22
CA LEU A 72 9.95 8.81 -5.43
C LEU A 72 9.23 9.42 -4.23
N LEU A 73 7.98 9.87 -4.39
CA LEU A 73 7.19 10.39 -3.28
C LEU A 73 6.91 9.31 -2.23
N CYS A 74 6.60 8.08 -2.64
CA CYS A 74 6.46 6.95 -1.72
C CYS A 74 7.73 6.74 -0.88
N HIS A 75 8.91 6.80 -1.52
CA HIS A 75 10.17 6.65 -0.80
C HIS A 75 10.48 7.83 0.11
N PHE A 76 10.57 9.05 -0.44
CA PHE A 76 11.06 10.22 0.30
C PHE A 76 10.01 10.77 1.27
N GLY A 77 8.73 10.78 0.90
CA GLY A 77 7.64 11.31 1.72
C GLY A 77 7.15 10.31 2.76
N PHE A 78 6.74 9.14 2.31
CA PHE A 78 6.01 8.19 3.16
C PHE A 78 6.92 7.19 3.91
N TYR A 79 8.05 6.79 3.31
CA TYR A 79 8.89 5.74 3.89
C TYR A 79 10.10 6.28 4.67
N LEU A 80 10.93 7.12 4.06
CA LEU A 80 12.30 7.39 4.51
C LEU A 80 12.38 7.95 5.93
N LEU A 81 11.55 8.96 6.26
CA LEU A 81 11.58 9.59 7.58
C LEU A 81 11.04 8.66 8.65
N LEU A 82 9.97 7.93 8.34
CA LEU A 82 9.37 6.96 9.24
C LEU A 82 10.33 5.80 9.51
N ALA A 83 10.95 5.25 8.47
CA ALA A 83 11.92 4.18 8.60
C ALA A 83 13.19 4.59 9.37
N ARG A 84 13.64 5.83 9.21
CA ARG A 84 14.73 6.39 10.03
C ARG A 84 14.34 6.52 11.48
N PHE A 85 13.09 6.84 11.78
CA PHE A 85 12.57 6.89 13.15
C PHE A 85 12.60 5.49 13.78
N GLY A 86 12.11 4.47 13.05
CA GLY A 86 12.21 3.07 13.48
C GLY A 86 13.66 2.61 13.68
N GLN A 87 14.55 2.93 12.75
CA GLN A 87 15.96 2.56 12.82
C GLN A 87 16.66 3.13 14.05
N LYS A 88 16.36 4.38 14.42
CA LYS A 88 16.96 5.02 15.60
C LYS A 88 16.43 4.45 16.90
N THR A 89 15.12 4.22 16.98
CA THR A 89 14.46 3.76 18.21
C THR A 89 14.52 2.25 18.39
N GLY A 90 14.56 1.49 17.29
CA GLY A 90 14.37 0.03 17.31
C GLY A 90 12.95 -0.39 17.70
N LEU A 91 11.99 0.53 17.74
CA LEU A 91 10.63 0.33 18.23
C LEU A 91 9.64 0.23 17.06
N PRO A 92 8.53 -0.51 17.24
CA PRO A 92 7.49 -0.64 16.23
C PRO A 92 6.64 0.63 16.09
N LEU A 93 5.90 0.71 14.96
CA LEU A 93 5.10 1.86 14.55
C LEU A 93 4.15 2.36 15.66
N TYR A 94 3.41 1.47 16.31
CA TYR A 94 2.41 1.85 17.31
C TYR A 94 3.04 2.42 18.60
N ILE A 95 4.30 2.07 18.90
CA ILE A 95 5.08 2.68 20.01
C ILE A 95 5.64 4.03 19.58
N VAL A 96 6.29 4.10 18.42
CA VAL A 96 6.84 5.35 17.88
C VAL A 96 5.74 6.40 17.73
N GLY A 97 4.57 6.00 17.22
CA GLY A 97 3.41 6.88 17.03
C GLY A 97 2.84 7.50 18.31
N THR A 98 3.23 7.00 19.50
CA THR A 98 2.75 7.58 20.77
C THR A 98 3.32 8.99 21.05
N SER A 99 4.44 9.33 20.45
CA SER A 99 4.93 10.72 20.50
C SER A 99 4.09 11.67 19.67
N THR A 100 3.50 11.17 18.58
CA THR A 100 2.69 11.97 17.64
C THR A 100 1.23 12.03 18.06
N PHE A 101 0.63 10.91 18.48
CA PHE A 101 -0.81 10.77 18.73
C PHE A 101 -1.17 10.63 20.22
N GLY A 102 -0.18 10.53 21.10
CA GLY A 102 -0.34 10.20 22.51
C GLY A 102 -0.40 8.70 22.76
N ALA A 103 -0.24 8.28 24.02
CA ALA A 103 -0.20 6.87 24.40
C ALA A 103 -1.49 6.11 24.02
N VAL A 104 -2.65 6.76 24.10
CA VAL A 104 -3.93 6.19 23.62
C VAL A 104 -4.04 6.32 22.10
N GLY A 105 -3.66 7.47 21.55
CA GLY A 105 -3.75 7.74 20.11
C GLY A 105 -2.85 6.87 19.25
N GLY A 106 -1.61 6.65 19.67
CA GLY A 106 -0.65 5.77 18.99
C GLY A 106 -1.12 4.31 18.95
N PHE A 107 -1.86 3.93 19.97
CA PHE A 107 -2.50 2.62 20.05
C PHE A 107 -3.69 2.49 19.09
N ILE A 108 -4.52 3.53 18.93
CA ILE A 108 -5.72 3.49 18.08
C ILE A 108 -5.37 3.71 16.61
N LEU A 109 -4.69 4.83 16.26
CA LEU A 109 -4.49 5.22 14.87
C LEU A 109 -3.46 4.35 14.15
N PRO A 110 -2.15 4.37 14.48
CA PRO A 110 -1.21 3.48 13.81
C PRO A 110 -1.26 2.04 14.30
N GLY A 111 -1.91 1.75 15.42
CA GLY A 111 -2.10 0.40 15.97
C GLY A 111 -3.36 -0.28 15.42
N PHE A 112 -4.52 0.00 16.04
CA PHE A 112 -5.78 -0.68 15.74
C PHE A 112 -6.26 -0.44 14.30
N LEU A 113 -6.20 0.80 13.81
CA LEU A 113 -6.60 1.14 12.44
C LEU A 113 -5.73 0.40 11.41
N MET A 114 -4.42 0.22 11.66
CA MET A 114 -3.56 -0.61 10.83
C MET A 114 -4.14 -2.02 10.71
N GLY A 115 -4.47 -2.65 11.84
CA GLY A 115 -5.05 -3.99 11.86
C GLY A 115 -6.36 -4.09 11.08
N LEU A 116 -7.25 -3.12 11.23
CA LEU A 116 -8.52 -3.08 10.50
C LEU A 116 -8.32 -2.98 8.99
N LEU A 117 -7.44 -2.10 8.53
CA LEU A 117 -7.16 -1.92 7.10
C LEU A 117 -6.45 -3.12 6.48
N GLN A 118 -5.72 -3.91 7.27
CA GLN A 118 -5.14 -5.16 6.78
C GLN A 118 -6.21 -6.18 6.38
N PHE A 119 -7.39 -6.17 6.99
CA PHE A 119 -8.50 -7.02 6.50
C PHE A 119 -9.04 -6.54 5.16
N GLY A 120 -8.98 -5.24 4.87
CA GLY A 120 -9.21 -4.71 3.52
C GLY A 120 -8.21 -5.29 2.50
N TRP A 121 -6.92 -5.37 2.87
CA TRP A 121 -5.89 -6.02 2.04
C TRP A 121 -6.13 -7.52 1.86
N VAL A 122 -6.59 -8.23 2.90
CA VAL A 122 -7.00 -9.64 2.78
C VAL A 122 -8.17 -9.78 1.80
N ALA A 123 -9.14 -8.86 1.84
CA ALA A 123 -10.28 -8.86 0.92
C ALA A 123 -9.85 -8.67 -0.54
N VAL A 124 -9.00 -7.66 -0.83
CA VAL A 124 -8.47 -7.40 -2.17
C VAL A 124 -7.64 -8.58 -2.67
N ASN A 125 -6.81 -9.16 -1.81
CA ASN A 125 -6.01 -10.34 -2.16
C ASN A 125 -6.90 -11.54 -2.47
N THR A 126 -7.87 -11.82 -1.61
CA THR A 126 -8.83 -12.93 -1.80
C THR A 126 -9.59 -12.77 -3.11
N TYR A 127 -10.14 -11.60 -3.38
CA TYR A 127 -10.86 -11.32 -4.64
C TYR A 127 -9.95 -11.50 -5.84
N GLY A 128 -8.83 -10.78 -5.90
CA GLY A 128 -7.92 -10.80 -7.04
C GLY A 128 -7.36 -12.20 -7.32
N SER A 129 -6.89 -12.92 -6.26
CA SER A 129 -6.36 -14.28 -6.43
C SER A 129 -7.42 -15.27 -6.87
N SER A 130 -8.64 -15.18 -6.34
CA SER A 130 -9.73 -16.06 -6.74
C SER A 130 -10.16 -15.80 -8.18
N MET A 131 -10.20 -14.53 -8.63
CA MET A 131 -10.47 -14.19 -10.03
C MET A 131 -9.36 -14.68 -10.97
N ALA A 132 -8.10 -14.57 -10.57
CA ALA A 132 -6.97 -15.07 -11.36
C ALA A 132 -6.97 -16.61 -11.44
N MET A 133 -7.32 -17.32 -10.37
CA MET A 133 -7.55 -18.77 -10.41
C MET A 133 -8.74 -19.11 -11.30
N ASN A 134 -9.79 -18.32 -11.22
CA ASN A 134 -11.01 -18.54 -11.99
C ASN A 134 -10.82 -18.42 -13.50
N ALA A 135 -9.84 -17.65 -13.95
CA ALA A 135 -9.45 -17.62 -15.36
C ALA A 135 -9.10 -19.02 -15.91
N MET A 136 -8.60 -19.92 -15.03
CA MET A 136 -8.31 -21.31 -15.40
C MET A 136 -9.55 -22.23 -15.38
N PHE A 137 -10.43 -22.06 -14.39
CA PHE A 137 -11.49 -23.05 -14.10
C PHE A 137 -12.87 -22.61 -14.61
N GLY A 138 -13.10 -21.32 -14.81
CA GLY A 138 -14.39 -20.79 -15.29
C GLY A 138 -15.54 -20.95 -14.28
N PHE A 139 -15.26 -20.94 -12.99
CA PHE A 139 -16.27 -21.07 -11.94
C PHE A 139 -17.13 -19.81 -11.83
N GLU A 140 -18.44 -19.99 -11.64
CA GLU A 140 -19.38 -18.91 -11.38
C GLU A 140 -20.20 -19.20 -10.13
N GLY A 141 -20.68 -18.14 -9.47
CA GLY A 141 -21.54 -18.25 -8.28
C GLY A 141 -20.90 -19.02 -7.11
N LEU A 142 -21.58 -20.03 -6.62
CA LEU A 142 -21.17 -20.75 -5.40
C LEU A 142 -19.76 -21.39 -5.47
N PRO A 143 -19.34 -22.07 -6.55
CA PRO A 143 -17.96 -22.59 -6.65
C PRO A 143 -16.89 -21.51 -6.51
N LEU A 144 -17.07 -20.34 -7.12
CA LEU A 144 -16.14 -19.22 -6.98
C LEU A 144 -16.09 -18.70 -5.54
N TYR A 145 -17.25 -18.60 -4.87
CA TYR A 145 -17.31 -18.18 -3.45
C TYR A 145 -16.62 -19.19 -2.53
N ILE A 146 -16.71 -20.48 -2.83
CA ILE A 146 -15.95 -21.52 -2.09
C ILE A 146 -14.45 -21.30 -2.26
N VAL A 147 -13.95 -20.98 -3.44
CA VAL A 147 -12.53 -20.67 -3.68
C VAL A 147 -12.11 -19.46 -2.83
N MET A 148 -12.92 -18.39 -2.80
CA MET A 148 -12.65 -17.20 -1.94
C MET A 148 -12.59 -17.57 -0.46
N CYS A 149 -13.53 -18.39 0.02
CA CYS A 149 -13.56 -18.85 1.42
C CYS A 149 -12.30 -19.67 1.77
N VAL A 150 -11.97 -20.65 0.94
CA VAL A 150 -10.78 -21.51 1.16
C VAL A 150 -9.51 -20.66 1.18
N TRP A 151 -9.37 -19.71 0.25
CA TRP A 151 -8.21 -18.84 0.16
C TRP A 151 -8.05 -17.96 1.40
N ALA A 152 -9.09 -17.23 1.79
CA ALA A 152 -9.05 -16.32 2.93
C ALA A 152 -8.81 -17.07 4.24
N ILE A 153 -9.51 -18.17 4.47
CA ILE A 153 -9.35 -19.00 5.68
C ILE A 153 -7.93 -19.57 5.73
N ALA A 154 -7.42 -20.12 4.63
CA ALA A 154 -6.07 -20.66 4.56
C ALA A 154 -5.02 -19.59 4.88
N ALA A 155 -5.15 -18.37 4.35
CA ALA A 155 -4.24 -17.27 4.61
C ALA A 155 -4.26 -16.84 6.09
N VAL A 156 -5.43 -16.70 6.69
CA VAL A 156 -5.58 -16.34 8.11
C VAL A 156 -5.04 -17.44 9.02
N VAL A 157 -5.35 -18.70 8.77
CA VAL A 157 -4.86 -19.84 9.55
C VAL A 157 -3.33 -19.96 9.45
N CYS A 158 -2.77 -19.80 8.25
CA CYS A 158 -1.33 -19.82 8.03
C CYS A 158 -0.64 -18.68 8.80
N ALA A 159 -1.20 -17.48 8.75
CA ALA A 159 -0.67 -16.32 9.47
C ALA A 159 -0.68 -16.52 11.00
N LEU A 160 -1.76 -17.06 11.55
CA LEU A 160 -1.91 -17.32 12.98
C LEU A 160 -0.98 -18.44 13.48
N LYS A 161 -0.55 -19.37 12.61
CA LYS A 161 0.47 -20.37 12.94
C LYS A 161 1.89 -19.81 13.03
N GLY A 162 2.13 -18.62 12.47
CA GLY A 162 3.35 -17.86 12.67
C GLY A 162 4.13 -17.55 11.39
N ILE A 163 4.93 -16.49 11.50
CA ILE A 163 5.72 -15.90 10.41
C ILE A 163 6.67 -16.87 9.72
N GLN A 164 7.15 -17.89 10.42
CA GLN A 164 8.09 -18.87 9.88
C GLN A 164 7.52 -19.68 8.69
N TYR A 165 6.21 -19.90 8.69
CA TYR A 165 5.52 -20.56 7.57
C TYR A 165 5.37 -19.61 6.39
N VAL A 166 5.00 -18.36 6.65
CA VAL A 166 4.87 -17.32 5.62
C VAL A 166 6.22 -17.04 4.97
N ALA A 167 7.30 -16.92 5.74
CA ALA A 167 8.63 -16.60 5.25
C ALA A 167 9.16 -17.63 4.23
N LYS A 168 8.90 -18.94 4.44
CA LYS A 168 9.35 -19.98 3.51
C LYS A 168 8.79 -19.81 2.10
N PHE A 169 7.54 -19.39 1.99
CA PHE A 169 6.88 -19.16 0.68
C PHE A 169 7.26 -17.81 0.08
N SER A 170 7.48 -16.79 0.92
CA SER A 170 7.74 -15.42 0.49
C SER A 170 9.11 -15.24 -0.20
N THR A 171 10.06 -16.13 0.02
CA THR A 171 11.42 -15.98 -0.50
C THR A 171 11.51 -16.14 -2.01
N TYR A 172 10.80 -17.11 -2.60
CA TYR A 172 10.94 -17.48 -4.02
C TYR A 172 9.74 -17.12 -4.87
N LEU A 173 8.54 -17.07 -4.28
CA LEU A 173 7.31 -16.82 -5.03
C LEU A 173 7.30 -15.49 -5.81
N PRO A 174 7.89 -14.37 -5.33
CA PRO A 174 7.96 -13.12 -6.08
C PRO A 174 8.75 -13.20 -7.39
N LEU A 175 9.62 -14.21 -7.57
CA LEU A 175 10.34 -14.42 -8.82
C LEU A 175 9.42 -14.82 -9.98
N ILE A 176 8.27 -15.43 -9.70
CA ILE A 176 7.31 -15.83 -10.72
C ILE A 176 6.66 -14.62 -11.40
N PRO A 177 6.02 -13.65 -10.68
CA PRO A 177 5.48 -12.46 -11.33
C PRO A 177 6.57 -11.61 -11.99
N LEU A 178 7.79 -11.57 -11.44
CA LEU A 178 8.92 -10.91 -12.08
C LEU A 178 9.23 -11.56 -13.44
N ALA A 179 9.33 -12.87 -13.50
CA ALA A 179 9.60 -13.60 -14.74
C ALA A 179 8.46 -13.39 -15.76
N ILE A 180 7.20 -13.42 -15.33
CA ILE A 180 6.04 -13.19 -16.20
C ILE A 180 6.08 -11.77 -16.79
N LEU A 181 6.34 -10.75 -15.97
CA LEU A 181 6.46 -9.35 -16.43
C LEU A 181 7.61 -9.20 -17.44
N LEU A 182 8.78 -9.81 -17.18
CA LEU A 182 9.92 -9.75 -18.09
C LEU A 182 9.62 -10.43 -19.43
N VAL A 183 8.94 -11.59 -19.44
CA VAL A 183 8.58 -12.30 -20.67
C VAL A 183 7.53 -11.51 -21.45
N LEU A 184 6.51 -10.97 -20.79
CA LEU A 184 5.51 -10.11 -21.44
C LEU A 184 6.17 -8.88 -22.07
N LEU A 185 7.03 -8.21 -21.31
CA LEU A 185 7.78 -7.03 -21.79
C LEU A 185 8.64 -7.39 -22.99
N ALA A 186 9.42 -8.47 -22.92
CA ALA A 186 10.27 -8.91 -24.05
C ALA A 186 9.47 -9.19 -25.31
N LYS A 187 8.25 -9.71 -25.20
CA LYS A 187 7.37 -9.99 -26.35
C LYS A 187 6.72 -8.74 -26.94
N THR A 188 6.55 -7.68 -26.17
CA THR A 188 5.78 -6.51 -26.62
C THR A 188 6.63 -5.26 -26.83
N ILE A 189 7.82 -5.16 -26.27
CA ILE A 189 8.65 -3.93 -26.23
C ILE A 189 8.90 -3.34 -27.63
N GLY A 190 9.02 -4.17 -28.67
CA GLY A 190 9.25 -3.73 -30.05
C GLY A 190 8.12 -2.85 -30.61
N GLY A 191 6.90 -2.97 -30.10
CA GLY A 191 5.78 -2.14 -30.54
C GLY A 191 5.73 -0.75 -29.89
N VAL A 192 6.43 -0.52 -28.79
CA VAL A 192 6.34 0.76 -28.04
C VAL A 192 6.62 1.98 -28.91
N ALA A 193 7.56 1.87 -29.88
CA ALA A 193 7.89 2.96 -30.79
C ALA A 193 6.74 3.34 -31.75
N HIS A 194 5.76 2.46 -31.94
CA HIS A 194 4.62 2.64 -32.83
C HIS A 194 3.31 2.89 -32.09
N PHE A 195 3.38 3.08 -30.76
CA PHE A 195 2.19 3.35 -29.94
C PHE A 195 1.66 4.77 -30.20
N ASP A 196 0.39 4.86 -30.57
CA ASP A 196 -0.34 6.13 -30.73
C ASP A 196 -1.35 6.29 -29.59
N ALA A 197 -1.07 7.18 -28.66
CA ALA A 197 -1.94 7.44 -27.50
C ALA A 197 -3.29 8.05 -27.90
N ALA A 198 -3.35 8.86 -28.96
CA ALA A 198 -4.58 9.49 -29.40
C ALA A 198 -5.51 8.45 -30.06
N ALA A 199 -4.97 7.59 -30.94
CA ALA A 199 -5.72 6.47 -31.52
C ALA A 199 -6.18 5.50 -30.44
N PHE A 200 -5.33 5.19 -29.46
CA PHE A 200 -5.65 4.32 -28.33
C PHE A 200 -6.79 4.87 -27.47
N ALA A 201 -6.72 6.14 -27.06
CA ALA A 201 -7.77 6.79 -26.29
C ALA A 201 -9.09 6.91 -27.07
N LYS A 202 -9.01 7.16 -28.38
CA LYS A 202 -10.19 7.22 -29.27
C LYS A 202 -10.89 5.86 -29.41
N ALA A 203 -10.13 4.76 -29.46
CA ALA A 203 -10.67 3.42 -29.51
C ALA A 203 -11.30 2.97 -28.18
N HIS A 204 -10.81 3.49 -27.06
CA HIS A 204 -11.29 3.19 -25.70
C HIS A 204 -12.42 4.15 -25.30
N VAL A 205 -13.62 3.94 -25.83
CA VAL A 205 -14.79 4.81 -25.56
C VAL A 205 -15.39 4.45 -24.21
N ILE A 206 -15.47 5.45 -23.32
CA ILE A 206 -16.21 5.35 -22.05
C ILE A 206 -17.23 6.48 -22.03
N ALA A 207 -18.53 6.11 -21.92
CA ALA A 207 -19.62 7.07 -21.99
C ALA A 207 -19.49 8.19 -20.92
N GLY A 208 -19.62 9.43 -21.36
CA GLY A 208 -19.55 10.61 -20.48
C GLY A 208 -18.17 10.92 -19.92
N LYS A 209 -17.12 10.29 -20.42
CA LYS A 209 -15.73 10.51 -19.96
C LYS A 209 -14.84 11.01 -21.10
N SER A 210 -13.86 11.83 -20.73
CA SER A 210 -12.80 12.29 -21.62
C SER A 210 -11.44 11.70 -21.21
N PRO A 211 -10.48 11.57 -22.14
CA PRO A 211 -9.11 11.19 -21.82
C PRO A 211 -8.50 12.13 -20.77
N LEU A 212 -7.65 11.57 -19.91
CA LEU A 212 -6.95 12.38 -18.91
C LEU A 212 -5.92 13.32 -19.57
N SER A 213 -5.87 14.55 -19.11
CA SER A 213 -4.77 15.46 -19.41
C SER A 213 -3.48 15.01 -18.70
N PRO A 214 -2.29 15.46 -19.13
CA PRO A 214 -1.02 15.06 -18.49
C PRO A 214 -0.99 15.24 -16.97
N ILE A 215 -1.53 16.35 -16.47
CA ILE A 215 -1.59 16.61 -15.02
C ILE A 215 -2.57 15.66 -14.31
N MET A 216 -3.65 15.24 -14.96
CA MET A 216 -4.59 14.28 -14.41
C MET A 216 -4.05 12.85 -14.45
N VAL A 217 -3.19 12.51 -15.42
CA VAL A 217 -2.42 11.25 -15.41
C VAL A 217 -1.51 11.19 -14.19
N LEU A 218 -0.79 12.28 -13.89
CA LEU A 218 0.01 12.38 -12.67
C LEU A 218 -0.86 12.25 -11.41
N ALA A 219 -1.99 12.95 -11.36
CA ALA A 219 -2.91 12.87 -10.22
C ALA A 219 -3.47 11.45 -10.01
N PHE A 220 -3.79 10.75 -11.09
CA PHE A 220 -4.22 9.35 -11.04
C PHE A 220 -3.09 8.44 -10.52
N ALA A 221 -1.88 8.54 -11.06
CA ALA A 221 -0.72 7.76 -10.59
C ALA A 221 -0.45 8.00 -9.11
N LEU A 222 -0.49 9.25 -8.65
CA LEU A 222 -0.35 9.61 -7.24
C LEU A 222 -1.47 9.02 -6.38
N THR A 223 -2.73 9.07 -6.84
CA THR A 223 -3.87 8.50 -6.10
C THR A 223 -3.72 6.99 -5.94
N TYR A 224 -3.45 6.29 -7.05
CA TYR A 224 -3.37 4.84 -7.07
C TYR A 224 -2.16 4.33 -6.29
N ILE A 225 -0.96 4.82 -6.63
CA ILE A 225 0.31 4.31 -6.10
C ILE A 225 0.48 4.68 -4.63
N VAL A 226 0.23 5.96 -4.27
CA VAL A 226 0.37 6.41 -2.88
C VAL A 226 -0.74 5.82 -2.00
N GLY A 227 -1.96 5.72 -2.53
CA GLY A 227 -3.06 5.06 -1.83
C GLY A 227 -2.75 3.60 -1.51
N PHE A 228 -2.23 2.85 -2.48
CA PHE A 228 -1.73 1.50 -2.27
C PHE A 228 -0.62 1.46 -1.22
N PHE A 229 0.32 2.41 -1.28
CA PHE A 229 1.53 2.40 -0.46
C PHE A 229 1.33 2.90 0.98
N ALA A 230 0.31 3.68 1.28
CA ALA A 230 0.21 4.45 2.52
C ALA A 230 0.40 3.61 3.80
N THR A 231 -0.23 2.43 3.90
CA THR A 231 -0.02 1.53 5.04
C THR A 231 1.38 0.91 5.04
N ALA A 232 1.89 0.54 3.87
CA ALA A 232 3.25 0.01 3.74
C ALA A 232 4.30 1.09 4.06
N GLY A 233 4.02 2.35 3.73
CA GLY A 233 4.83 3.51 4.11
C GLY A 233 4.89 3.70 5.63
N ALA A 234 3.75 3.64 6.30
CA ALA A 234 3.69 3.68 7.76
C ALA A 234 4.45 2.52 8.41
N ALA A 235 4.30 1.30 7.89
CA ALA A 235 5.07 0.13 8.30
C ALA A 235 6.59 0.28 8.07
N GLY A 236 7.01 1.33 7.36
CA GLY A 236 8.41 1.72 7.26
C GLY A 236 9.11 1.88 8.62
N VAL A 237 8.37 2.26 9.67
CA VAL A 237 8.91 2.29 11.05
C VAL A 237 9.34 0.89 11.48
N ASP A 238 8.49 -0.12 11.26
CA ASP A 238 8.77 -1.50 11.65
C ASP A 238 9.95 -2.08 10.86
N PHE A 239 9.98 -1.87 9.53
CA PHE A 239 11.10 -2.28 8.69
C PHE A 239 12.40 -1.55 9.04
N GLY A 240 12.30 -0.25 9.35
CA GLY A 240 13.42 0.56 9.81
C GLY A 240 14.00 0.05 11.12
N SER A 241 13.17 -0.41 12.05
CA SER A 241 13.63 -0.98 13.33
C SER A 241 14.54 -2.21 13.14
N GLY A 242 14.37 -2.93 12.02
CA GLY A 242 15.21 -4.06 11.62
C GLY A 242 16.43 -3.68 10.76
N ALA A 243 16.62 -2.41 10.40
CA ALA A 243 17.75 -1.95 9.60
C ALA A 243 18.98 -1.63 10.49
N ARG A 244 20.20 -2.01 10.05
CA ARG A 244 21.44 -1.80 10.81
C ARG A 244 21.81 -0.32 10.94
N ASN A 245 21.66 0.43 9.85
CA ASN A 245 22.14 1.80 9.76
C ASN A 245 21.30 2.65 8.79
N LYS A 246 21.63 3.95 8.67
CA LYS A 246 20.92 4.90 7.80
C LYS A 246 21.02 4.55 6.30
N SER A 247 22.14 3.99 5.87
CA SER A 247 22.33 3.57 4.48
C SER A 247 21.43 2.39 4.13
N ASP A 248 21.29 1.41 5.04
CA ASP A 248 20.37 0.28 4.87
C ASP A 248 18.91 0.76 4.76
N VAL A 249 18.50 1.78 5.52
CA VAL A 249 17.17 2.39 5.37
C VAL A 249 17.04 3.04 3.99
N SER A 250 17.98 3.89 3.60
CA SER A 250 17.88 4.66 2.36
C SER A 250 17.94 3.75 1.11
N LEU A 251 18.89 2.82 1.05
CA LEU A 251 19.03 1.89 -0.08
C LEU A 251 17.88 0.88 -0.13
N GLY A 252 17.46 0.36 1.04
CA GLY A 252 16.32 -0.54 1.13
C GLY A 252 15.03 0.06 0.60
N GLY A 253 14.78 1.34 0.90
CA GLY A 253 13.64 2.07 0.35
C GLY A 253 13.83 2.47 -1.12
N LEU A 254 15.00 2.91 -1.53
CA LEU A 254 15.24 3.29 -2.93
C LEU A 254 15.04 2.09 -3.86
N VAL A 255 15.58 0.93 -3.50
CA VAL A 255 15.47 -0.30 -4.32
C VAL A 255 14.11 -0.98 -4.10
N GLY A 256 13.70 -1.19 -2.85
CA GLY A 256 12.49 -1.94 -2.53
C GLY A 256 11.20 -1.14 -2.78
N VAL A 257 11.22 0.19 -2.65
CA VAL A 257 10.05 1.03 -2.89
C VAL A 257 10.14 1.69 -4.27
N SER A 258 11.05 2.66 -4.46
CA SER A 258 11.03 3.45 -5.70
C SER A 258 11.29 2.62 -6.95
N LEU A 259 12.37 1.84 -6.97
CA LEU A 259 12.73 1.05 -8.14
C LEU A 259 11.70 -0.06 -8.41
N ALA A 260 11.20 -0.72 -7.35
CA ALA A 260 10.21 -1.78 -7.51
C ALA A 260 8.87 -1.25 -8.04
N ILE A 261 8.36 -0.12 -7.53
CA ILE A 261 7.15 0.54 -8.06
C ILE A 261 7.35 0.92 -9.52
N PHE A 262 8.44 1.64 -9.82
CA PHE A 262 8.72 2.13 -11.16
C PHE A 262 8.91 0.97 -12.16
N PHE A 263 9.59 -0.08 -11.76
CA PHE A 263 9.79 -1.26 -12.61
C PHE A 263 8.46 -1.97 -12.89
N THR A 264 7.64 -2.28 -11.88
CA THR A 264 6.44 -3.09 -12.06
C THR A 264 5.36 -2.38 -12.87
N ILE A 265 5.04 -1.13 -12.51
CA ILE A 265 4.05 -0.35 -13.26
C ILE A 265 4.63 0.13 -14.60
N GLY A 266 5.91 0.50 -14.64
CA GLY A 266 6.59 0.86 -15.88
C GLY A 266 6.60 -0.29 -16.89
N ALA A 267 6.87 -1.51 -16.44
CA ALA A 267 6.76 -2.71 -17.28
C ALA A 267 5.33 -2.91 -17.78
N ALA A 268 4.33 -2.76 -16.91
CA ALA A 268 2.92 -2.88 -17.30
C ALA A 268 2.52 -1.82 -18.35
N ILE A 269 2.95 -0.57 -18.19
CA ILE A 269 2.76 0.51 -19.18
C ILE A 269 3.37 0.12 -20.53
N LEU A 270 4.63 -0.34 -20.51
CA LEU A 270 5.36 -0.72 -21.74
C LEU A 270 4.76 -1.97 -22.40
N ILE A 271 4.26 -2.92 -21.62
CA ILE A 271 3.57 -4.12 -22.14
C ILE A 271 2.32 -3.70 -22.91
N VAL A 272 1.45 -2.88 -22.33
CA VAL A 272 0.21 -2.44 -22.97
C VAL A 272 0.51 -1.57 -24.19
N ALA A 273 1.38 -0.56 -24.05
CA ALA A 273 1.76 0.30 -25.16
C ALA A 273 2.42 -0.50 -26.29
N GLY A 274 3.33 -1.42 -25.96
CA GLY A 274 4.01 -2.27 -26.94
C GLY A 274 3.05 -3.23 -27.66
N PHE A 275 2.09 -3.80 -26.93
CA PHE A 275 1.06 -4.62 -27.57
C PHE A 275 0.22 -3.82 -28.56
N TYR A 276 -0.28 -2.65 -28.17
CA TYR A 276 -1.11 -1.80 -29.04
C TYR A 276 -0.33 -1.08 -30.15
N GLY A 277 0.98 -0.99 -30.05
CA GLY A 277 1.84 -0.58 -31.18
C GLY A 277 2.15 -1.70 -32.16
N SER A 278 1.82 -2.94 -31.85
CA SER A 278 1.95 -4.09 -32.78
C SER A 278 0.79 -4.17 -33.78
N SER A 279 0.97 -4.91 -34.87
CA SER A 279 -0.09 -5.14 -35.86
C SER A 279 -1.34 -5.80 -35.28
N ALA A 280 -1.17 -6.73 -34.33
CA ALA A 280 -2.28 -7.37 -33.63
C ALA A 280 -3.05 -6.38 -32.75
N GLY A 281 -2.36 -5.53 -32.02
CA GLY A 281 -2.97 -4.48 -31.19
C GLY A 281 -3.69 -3.42 -32.03
N GLN A 282 -3.09 -2.99 -33.13
CA GLN A 282 -3.71 -2.04 -34.08
C GLN A 282 -5.00 -2.57 -34.66
N ALA A 283 -5.07 -3.87 -35.01
CA ALA A 283 -6.28 -4.50 -35.49
C ALA A 283 -7.42 -4.48 -34.45
N LEU A 284 -7.09 -4.58 -33.14
CA LEU A 284 -8.08 -4.45 -32.06
C LEU A 284 -8.55 -3.02 -31.87
N LEU A 285 -7.66 -2.02 -32.03
CA LEU A 285 -8.04 -0.60 -31.97
C LEU A 285 -9.07 -0.25 -33.06
N VAL A 286 -8.91 -0.77 -34.27
CA VAL A 286 -9.88 -0.59 -35.36
C VAL A 286 -11.26 -1.15 -34.99
N GLN A 287 -11.29 -2.25 -34.20
CA GLN A 287 -12.52 -2.84 -33.70
C GLN A 287 -13.10 -2.15 -32.45
N GLY A 288 -12.45 -1.10 -31.92
CA GLY A 288 -12.84 -0.45 -30.69
C GLY A 288 -12.64 -1.32 -29.42
N LYS A 289 -11.77 -2.32 -29.49
CA LYS A 289 -11.47 -3.22 -28.38
C LYS A 289 -10.16 -2.79 -27.71
N VAL A 290 -10.26 -2.31 -26.48
CA VAL A 290 -9.10 -1.92 -25.67
C VAL A 290 -9.12 -2.66 -24.35
N ILE A 291 -8.01 -3.30 -24.04
CA ILE A 291 -7.75 -4.01 -22.78
C ILE A 291 -6.53 -3.33 -22.15
N LEU A 292 -6.71 -2.72 -20.99
CA LEU A 292 -5.65 -2.05 -20.25
C LEU A 292 -4.91 -2.99 -19.29
N ASN A 293 -5.61 -4.01 -18.81
CA ASN A 293 -5.03 -4.94 -17.85
C ASN A 293 -4.05 -5.89 -18.54
N PRO A 294 -2.74 -5.91 -18.15
CA PRO A 294 -1.75 -6.81 -18.73
C PRO A 294 -2.06 -8.31 -18.54
N MET A 295 -2.78 -8.67 -17.48
CA MET A 295 -3.21 -10.07 -17.29
C MET A 295 -4.19 -10.51 -18.36
N ASP A 296 -5.16 -9.66 -18.71
CA ASP A 296 -6.14 -9.97 -19.75
C ASP A 296 -5.48 -9.99 -21.14
N LEU A 297 -4.39 -9.21 -21.33
CA LEU A 297 -3.58 -9.26 -22.55
C LEU A 297 -2.78 -10.56 -22.69
N MET A 298 -2.53 -11.30 -21.63
CA MET A 298 -1.76 -12.55 -21.72
C MET A 298 -2.36 -13.54 -22.70
N ALA A 299 -3.69 -13.63 -22.79
CA ALA A 299 -4.37 -14.51 -23.75
C ALA A 299 -4.14 -14.10 -25.21
N LEU A 300 -3.95 -12.82 -25.46
CA LEU A 300 -3.67 -12.25 -26.80
C LEU A 300 -2.18 -12.32 -27.17
N ILE A 301 -1.30 -12.21 -26.17
CA ILE A 301 0.17 -12.26 -26.38
C ILE A 301 0.68 -13.71 -26.48
N PHE A 302 0.07 -14.62 -25.73
CA PHE A 302 0.32 -16.06 -25.78
C PHE A 302 -0.87 -16.80 -26.43
N ASN A 303 -1.10 -17.99 -26.04
CA ASN A 303 -2.34 -18.72 -26.29
C ASN A 303 -3.16 -18.84 -25.00
N ASP A 304 -4.45 -19.18 -25.14
CA ASP A 304 -5.39 -19.27 -24.02
C ASP A 304 -4.92 -20.22 -22.91
N ALA A 305 -4.38 -21.39 -23.28
CA ALA A 305 -3.89 -22.37 -22.32
C ALA A 305 -2.70 -21.82 -21.48
N THR A 306 -1.75 -21.18 -22.15
CA THR A 306 -0.60 -20.56 -21.47
C THR A 306 -1.05 -19.43 -20.54
N ALA A 307 -1.96 -18.56 -21.02
CA ALA A 307 -2.49 -17.46 -20.20
C ALA A 307 -3.20 -17.95 -18.94
N LYS A 308 -3.99 -19.04 -19.04
CA LYS A 308 -4.65 -19.67 -17.89
C LYS A 308 -3.65 -20.18 -16.86
N TRP A 309 -2.60 -20.87 -17.29
CA TRP A 309 -1.55 -21.34 -16.38
C TRP A 309 -0.76 -20.18 -15.72
N LEU A 310 -0.44 -19.14 -16.48
CA LEU A 310 0.23 -17.96 -15.93
C LEU A 310 -0.65 -17.22 -14.92
N SER A 311 -1.94 -17.08 -15.19
CA SER A 311 -2.91 -16.47 -14.25
C SER A 311 -3.02 -17.29 -12.97
N PHE A 312 -3.07 -18.61 -13.07
CA PHE A 312 -3.06 -19.50 -11.91
C PHE A 312 -1.76 -19.36 -11.10
N ALA A 313 -0.61 -19.31 -11.77
CA ALA A 313 0.67 -19.11 -11.11
C ALA A 313 0.72 -17.75 -10.37
N LEU A 314 0.24 -16.67 -11.00
CA LEU A 314 0.13 -15.34 -10.35
C LEU A 314 -0.77 -15.38 -9.11
N ALA A 315 -1.88 -16.09 -9.16
CA ALA A 315 -2.76 -16.28 -8.01
C ALA A 315 -2.01 -16.92 -6.83
N ILE A 316 -1.30 -18.02 -7.07
CA ILE A 316 -0.52 -18.73 -6.02
C ILE A 316 0.55 -17.81 -5.42
N THR A 317 1.21 -16.98 -6.24
CA THR A 317 2.25 -16.05 -5.74
C THR A 317 1.71 -14.94 -4.85
N ALA A 318 0.42 -14.70 -4.85
CA ALA A 318 -0.24 -13.72 -3.99
C ALA A 318 -0.52 -14.26 -2.57
N PHE A 319 -0.43 -15.55 -2.33
CA PHE A 319 -0.75 -16.16 -1.04
C PHE A 319 0.08 -15.61 0.12
N PRO A 320 1.42 -15.41 0.01
CA PRO A 320 2.21 -14.79 1.07
C PRO A 320 1.71 -13.40 1.47
N SER A 321 1.28 -12.58 0.51
CA SER A 321 0.76 -11.23 0.79
C SER A 321 -0.51 -11.28 1.63
N ALA A 322 -1.42 -12.22 1.36
CA ALA A 322 -2.62 -12.46 2.18
C ALA A 322 -2.26 -12.89 3.61
N CYS A 323 -1.28 -13.81 3.73
CA CYS A 323 -0.77 -14.25 5.02
C CYS A 323 -0.12 -13.10 5.81
N PHE A 324 0.68 -12.25 5.14
CA PHE A 324 1.32 -11.09 5.77
C PHE A 324 0.30 -10.08 6.29
N SER A 325 -0.69 -9.72 5.49
CA SER A 325 -1.77 -8.83 5.92
C SER A 325 -2.50 -9.39 7.12
N SER A 326 -2.83 -10.67 7.11
CA SER A 326 -3.47 -11.36 8.24
C SER A 326 -2.59 -11.37 9.49
N LEU A 327 -1.26 -11.55 9.35
CA LEU A 327 -0.30 -11.52 10.45
C LEU A 327 -0.18 -10.12 11.07
N ILE A 328 -0.10 -9.08 10.24
CA ILE A 328 -0.06 -7.69 10.72
C ILE A 328 -1.36 -7.36 11.46
N ALA A 329 -2.51 -7.76 10.92
CA ALA A 329 -3.81 -7.61 11.58
C ALA A 329 -3.82 -8.31 12.95
N ALA A 330 -3.38 -9.57 13.00
CA ALA A 330 -3.33 -10.34 14.25
C ALA A 330 -2.45 -9.67 15.32
N ASN A 331 -1.26 -9.20 14.93
CA ASN A 331 -0.33 -8.54 15.83
C ASN A 331 -0.87 -7.17 16.31
N SER A 332 -1.41 -6.37 15.41
CA SER A 332 -2.01 -5.06 15.74
C SER A 332 -3.17 -5.22 16.70
N ILE A 333 -4.09 -6.16 16.43
CA ILE A 333 -5.26 -6.38 17.27
C ILE A 333 -4.86 -7.02 18.61
N LYS A 334 -3.95 -7.99 18.64
CA LYS A 334 -3.44 -8.57 19.89
C LYS A 334 -2.81 -7.51 20.79
N THR A 335 -2.09 -6.58 20.22
CA THR A 335 -1.50 -5.46 20.98
C THR A 335 -2.58 -4.52 21.49
N THR A 336 -3.58 -4.21 20.66
CA THR A 336 -4.66 -3.27 20.97
C THR A 336 -5.69 -3.85 21.91
N LEU A 337 -6.02 -5.12 21.74
CA LEU A 337 -7.00 -5.86 22.53
C LEU A 337 -6.37 -7.13 23.12
N PRO A 338 -5.46 -7.01 24.09
CA PRO A 338 -4.66 -8.15 24.57
C PRO A 338 -5.48 -9.26 25.23
N LYS A 339 -6.71 -8.94 25.68
CA LYS A 339 -7.64 -9.91 26.26
C LYS A 339 -8.47 -10.67 25.21
N VAL A 340 -8.47 -10.23 23.95
CA VAL A 340 -9.20 -10.91 22.87
C VAL A 340 -8.30 -11.96 22.24
N ASN A 341 -8.82 -13.17 22.10
CA ASN A 341 -8.11 -14.24 21.42
C ASN A 341 -7.86 -13.86 19.94
N PRO A 342 -6.62 -13.89 19.43
CA PRO A 342 -6.31 -13.57 18.04
C PRO A 342 -7.13 -14.39 17.02
N TRP A 343 -7.49 -15.62 17.32
CA TRP A 343 -8.34 -16.45 16.46
C TRP A 343 -9.74 -15.88 16.29
N ILE A 344 -10.32 -15.29 17.36
CA ILE A 344 -11.64 -14.65 17.30
C ILE A 344 -11.56 -13.37 16.48
N SER A 345 -10.62 -12.49 16.79
CA SER A 345 -10.48 -11.20 16.10
C SER A 345 -10.14 -11.36 14.62
N CYS A 346 -9.23 -12.28 14.28
CA CYS A 346 -8.91 -12.58 12.89
C CYS A 346 -10.03 -13.33 12.18
N GLY A 347 -10.78 -14.17 12.89
CA GLY A 347 -11.98 -14.82 12.37
C GLY A 347 -13.04 -13.80 11.95
N ILE A 348 -13.35 -12.82 12.81
CA ILE A 348 -14.25 -11.71 12.48
C ILE A 348 -13.74 -10.92 11.28
N GLY A 349 -12.45 -10.56 11.28
CA GLY A 349 -11.82 -9.85 10.17
C GLY A 349 -11.86 -10.65 8.86
N CYS A 350 -11.67 -11.97 8.93
CA CYS A 350 -11.81 -12.87 7.77
C CYS A 350 -13.24 -12.85 7.20
N VAL A 351 -14.26 -12.88 8.06
CA VAL A 351 -15.66 -12.77 7.62
C VAL A 351 -15.92 -11.43 6.94
N VAL A 352 -15.41 -10.32 7.48
CA VAL A 352 -15.52 -9.00 6.85
C VAL A 352 -14.80 -8.98 5.50
N ALA A 353 -13.57 -9.52 5.43
CA ALA A 353 -12.81 -9.61 4.19
C ALA A 353 -13.54 -10.43 3.12
N LEU A 354 -14.14 -11.55 3.51
CA LEU A 354 -14.96 -12.39 2.63
C LEU A 354 -16.21 -11.67 2.13
N ALA A 355 -16.91 -10.95 3.01
CA ALA A 355 -18.07 -10.16 2.60
C ALA A 355 -17.70 -9.10 1.54
N LEU A 356 -16.56 -8.42 1.71
CA LEU A 356 -16.04 -7.45 0.74
C LEU A 356 -15.60 -8.12 -0.59
N ALA A 357 -15.03 -9.32 -0.51
CA ALA A 357 -14.60 -10.06 -1.70
C ALA A 357 -15.81 -10.61 -2.48
N ILE A 358 -16.75 -11.29 -1.82
CA ILE A 358 -17.92 -11.90 -2.44
C ILE A 358 -18.87 -10.85 -3.04
N SER A 359 -19.03 -9.69 -2.37
CA SER A 359 -19.82 -8.58 -2.90
C SER A 359 -19.19 -7.85 -4.09
N GLY A 360 -17.94 -8.17 -4.45
CA GLY A 360 -17.19 -7.49 -5.51
C GLY A 360 -16.66 -6.09 -5.12
N VAL A 361 -16.94 -5.61 -3.90
CA VAL A 361 -16.41 -4.32 -3.41
C VAL A 361 -14.88 -4.33 -3.41
N ALA A 362 -14.27 -5.46 -3.04
CA ALA A 362 -12.82 -5.64 -3.05
C ALA A 362 -12.19 -5.47 -4.45
N GLY A 363 -12.95 -5.68 -5.53
CA GLY A 363 -12.50 -5.41 -6.90
C GLY A 363 -12.41 -3.93 -7.27
N LYS A 364 -13.02 -3.03 -6.47
CA LYS A 364 -12.95 -1.57 -6.67
C LYS A 364 -11.65 -1.01 -6.09
N CYS A 365 -10.51 -1.50 -6.59
CA CYS A 365 -9.17 -1.24 -6.01
C CYS A 365 -8.86 0.24 -5.84
N ILE A 366 -9.21 1.11 -6.80
CA ILE A 366 -8.94 2.56 -6.72
C ILE A 366 -9.64 3.18 -5.52
N SER A 367 -10.91 2.85 -5.28
CA SER A 367 -11.67 3.39 -4.15
C SER A 367 -11.11 2.89 -2.80
N ILE A 368 -10.74 1.61 -2.73
CA ILE A 368 -10.13 1.02 -1.53
C ILE A 368 -8.77 1.66 -1.24
N PHE A 369 -7.91 1.81 -2.24
CA PHE A 369 -6.61 2.44 -2.07
C PHE A 369 -6.75 3.92 -1.73
N GLY A 370 -7.74 4.60 -2.31
CA GLY A 370 -8.10 5.97 -1.92
C GLY A 370 -8.46 6.07 -0.45
N PHE A 371 -9.29 5.16 0.08
CA PHE A 371 -9.66 5.12 1.49
C PHE A 371 -8.47 4.78 2.42
N ILE A 372 -7.62 3.82 2.03
CA ILE A 372 -6.39 3.47 2.75
C ILE A 372 -5.46 4.69 2.79
N GLY A 373 -5.27 5.35 1.65
CA GLY A 373 -4.45 6.55 1.55
C GLY A 373 -4.99 7.72 2.37
N ALA A 374 -6.32 7.92 2.39
CA ALA A 374 -6.98 8.90 3.23
C ALA A 374 -6.75 8.62 4.72
N SER A 375 -6.75 7.35 5.12
CA SER A 375 -6.57 6.94 6.51
C SER A 375 -5.12 7.07 6.97
N PHE A 376 -4.17 6.60 6.17
CA PHE A 376 -2.74 6.53 6.54
C PHE A 376 -1.89 7.66 5.98
N GLY A 377 -2.33 8.38 4.97
CA GLY A 377 -1.65 9.58 4.48
C GLY A 377 -1.35 10.58 5.60
N PRO A 378 -2.37 11.06 6.33
CA PRO A 378 -2.14 12.02 7.40
C PRO A 378 -1.37 11.44 8.60
N ILE A 379 -1.47 10.14 8.88
CA ILE A 379 -0.65 9.48 9.90
C ILE A 379 0.83 9.58 9.51
N CYS A 380 1.17 9.21 8.27
CA CYS A 380 2.54 9.32 7.76
C CYS A 380 3.04 10.77 7.79
N GLY A 381 2.19 11.73 7.38
CA GLY A 381 2.52 13.14 7.38
C GLY A 381 2.82 13.68 8.78
N ALA A 382 1.97 13.37 9.75
CA ALA A 382 2.15 13.81 11.14
C ALA A 382 3.40 13.19 11.78
N ILE A 383 3.66 11.89 11.60
CA ILE A 383 4.87 11.21 12.12
C ILE A 383 6.13 11.76 11.43
N ALA A 384 6.11 11.98 10.12
CA ALA A 384 7.23 12.57 9.39
C ALA A 384 7.55 13.99 9.92
N MET A 385 6.52 14.78 10.20
CA MET A 385 6.69 16.12 10.75
C MET A 385 7.19 16.08 12.20
N GLU A 386 6.71 15.16 13.04
CA GLU A 386 7.26 14.94 14.38
C GLU A 386 8.76 14.61 14.31
N TYR A 387 9.17 13.74 13.35
CA TYR A 387 10.59 13.44 13.15
C TYR A 387 11.41 14.69 12.80
N ILE A 388 10.88 15.58 11.96
CA ILE A 388 11.55 16.83 11.57
C ILE A 388 11.64 17.79 12.76
N LEU A 389 10.52 18.06 13.44
CA LEU A 389 10.45 18.99 14.57
C LEU A 389 11.32 18.53 15.75
N SER A 390 11.38 17.24 16.01
CA SER A 390 12.22 16.64 17.04
C SER A 390 13.69 16.48 16.64
N LYS A 391 14.07 16.98 15.44
CA LYS A 391 15.43 16.82 14.87
C LYS A 391 15.87 15.36 14.80
N GLY A 392 14.90 14.48 14.53
CA GLY A 392 15.09 13.05 14.42
C GLY A 392 15.35 12.33 15.74
N ARG A 393 14.99 12.91 16.86
CA ARG A 393 14.98 12.27 18.18
C ARG A 393 13.56 11.87 18.52
N TRP A 394 13.37 10.68 19.06
CA TRP A 394 12.06 10.31 19.56
C TRP A 394 11.84 10.98 20.92
N SER A 395 10.76 11.75 21.04
CA SER A 395 10.44 12.51 22.27
C SER A 395 9.84 11.64 23.38
N GLY A 396 9.72 10.33 23.16
CA GLY A 396 9.03 9.43 24.08
C GLY A 396 7.52 9.50 23.96
N PRO A 397 6.79 8.62 24.69
CA PRO A 397 5.34 8.60 24.68
C PRO A 397 4.76 9.82 25.37
N ARG A 398 3.76 10.46 24.75
CA ARG A 398 2.93 11.50 25.40
C ARG A 398 1.74 10.85 26.07
N ALA A 399 1.37 11.29 27.28
CA ALA A 399 0.23 10.73 28.00
C ALA A 399 -1.09 10.98 27.25
N GLY A 400 -2.03 10.04 27.35
CA GLY A 400 -3.39 10.15 26.82
C GLY A 400 -3.45 10.37 25.31
N PHE A 401 -4.20 11.37 24.87
CA PHE A 401 -4.36 11.80 23.46
C PHE A 401 -3.51 13.04 23.21
N ASN A 402 -2.79 13.06 22.09
CA ASN A 402 -2.12 14.26 21.62
C ASN A 402 -3.02 15.02 20.63
N PRO A 403 -3.63 16.16 21.02
CA PRO A 403 -4.57 16.89 20.16
C PRO A 403 -3.99 17.28 18.80
N ALA A 404 -2.71 17.67 18.75
CA ALA A 404 -2.05 18.02 17.49
C ALA A 404 -2.07 16.84 16.48
N GLY A 405 -1.76 15.63 16.94
CA GLY A 405 -1.79 14.43 16.08
C GLY A 405 -3.20 14.06 15.63
N TRP A 406 -4.16 14.12 16.56
CA TRP A 406 -5.55 13.79 16.24
C TRP A 406 -6.20 14.77 15.28
N LEU A 407 -5.97 16.06 15.44
CA LEU A 407 -6.46 17.09 14.53
C LEU A 407 -5.82 16.93 13.15
N SER A 408 -4.52 16.63 13.10
CA SER A 408 -3.80 16.35 11.87
C SER A 408 -4.40 15.18 11.12
N TRP A 409 -4.71 14.09 11.83
CA TRP A 409 -5.35 12.93 11.24
C TRP A 409 -6.78 13.24 10.77
N ALA A 410 -7.60 13.86 11.60
CA ALA A 410 -8.99 14.12 11.29
C ALA A 410 -9.16 15.02 10.05
N LEU A 411 -8.43 16.15 10.00
CA LEU A 411 -8.49 17.06 8.86
C LEU A 411 -7.90 16.42 7.59
N GLY A 412 -6.78 15.72 7.71
CA GLY A 412 -6.19 15.00 6.60
C GLY A 412 -7.09 13.88 6.08
N PHE A 413 -7.75 13.14 6.98
CA PHE A 413 -8.72 12.10 6.60
C PHE A 413 -9.93 12.66 5.85
N ILE A 414 -10.52 13.75 6.33
CA ILE A 414 -11.65 14.44 5.66
C ILE A 414 -11.26 14.82 4.22
N VAL A 415 -10.08 15.42 4.05
CA VAL A 415 -9.56 15.79 2.73
C VAL A 415 -9.31 14.55 1.87
N GLY A 416 -8.74 13.51 2.46
CA GLY A 416 -8.40 12.27 1.76
C GLY A 416 -9.60 11.48 1.26
N VAL A 417 -10.73 11.49 2.01
CA VAL A 417 -11.96 10.79 1.61
C VAL A 417 -12.86 11.61 0.70
N GLN A 418 -12.59 12.91 0.52
CA GLN A 418 -13.42 13.83 -0.27
C GLN A 418 -13.79 13.30 -1.67
N PRO A 419 -12.89 12.61 -2.44
CA PRO A 419 -13.27 12.07 -3.74
C PRO A 419 -14.47 11.09 -3.71
N ASN A 420 -14.69 10.41 -2.59
CA ASN A 420 -15.87 9.53 -2.43
C ASN A 420 -17.17 10.32 -2.28
N PHE A 421 -17.09 11.59 -1.96
CA PHE A 421 -18.19 12.53 -1.79
C PHE A 421 -18.22 13.62 -2.86
N ALA A 422 -17.54 13.39 -3.98
CA ALA A 422 -17.40 14.39 -5.05
C ALA A 422 -18.73 14.87 -5.60
N ALA A 423 -19.73 13.99 -5.73
CA ALA A 423 -21.06 14.34 -6.19
C ALA A 423 -21.78 15.34 -5.25
N GLN A 424 -21.57 15.18 -3.94
CA GLN A 424 -22.15 16.07 -2.92
C GLN A 424 -21.40 17.40 -2.81
N CYS A 425 -20.07 17.36 -3.02
CA CYS A 425 -19.21 18.55 -2.92
C CYS A 425 -19.17 19.38 -4.20
N GLY A 426 -19.50 18.81 -5.36
CA GLY A 426 -19.40 19.46 -6.67
C GLY A 426 -17.98 19.59 -7.23
N PHE A 427 -16.97 19.02 -6.57
CA PHE A 427 -15.57 19.00 -7.02
C PHE A 427 -14.85 17.72 -6.55
N VAL A 428 -13.68 17.44 -7.13
CA VAL A 428 -12.80 16.33 -6.73
C VAL A 428 -11.43 16.87 -6.38
N ILE A 429 -10.89 16.47 -5.22
CA ILE A 429 -9.50 16.75 -4.85
C ILE A 429 -8.60 15.74 -5.60
N PRO A 430 -7.75 16.17 -6.54
CA PRO A 430 -6.84 15.28 -7.24
C PRO A 430 -5.73 14.82 -6.30
N ALA A 431 -5.23 13.61 -6.50
CA ALA A 431 -4.17 13.00 -5.67
C ALA A 431 -4.48 13.05 -4.15
N ALA A 432 -5.73 12.83 -3.76
CA ALA A 432 -6.22 12.98 -2.40
C ALA A 432 -5.36 12.32 -1.31
N PRO A 433 -4.78 11.10 -1.48
CA PRO A 433 -3.87 10.50 -0.51
C PRO A 433 -2.62 11.35 -0.23
N VAL A 434 -2.10 12.01 -1.27
CA VAL A 434 -0.94 12.90 -1.17
C VAL A 434 -1.32 14.21 -0.47
N VAL A 435 -2.46 14.80 -0.85
CA VAL A 435 -2.98 16.01 -0.18
C VAL A 435 -3.24 15.72 1.29
N ALA A 436 -3.82 14.57 1.63
CA ALA A 436 -4.06 14.14 3.01
C ALA A 436 -2.75 14.04 3.82
N PHE A 437 -1.67 13.52 3.22
CA PHE A 437 -0.34 13.50 3.84
C PHE A 437 0.16 14.92 4.17
N PHE A 438 0.10 15.84 3.21
CA PHE A 438 0.57 17.21 3.43
C PHE A 438 -0.33 17.97 4.42
N VAL A 439 -1.64 17.78 4.39
CA VAL A 439 -2.55 18.35 5.40
C VAL A 439 -2.18 17.83 6.79
N GLY A 440 -1.99 16.52 6.94
CA GLY A 440 -1.55 15.92 8.20
C GLY A 440 -0.22 16.51 8.70
N ALA A 441 0.76 16.66 7.81
CA ALA A 441 2.07 17.23 8.13
C ALA A 441 1.99 18.71 8.53
N ILE A 442 1.28 19.52 7.75
CA ILE A 442 1.15 20.97 7.96
C ILE A 442 0.37 21.26 9.26
N VAL A 443 -0.77 20.59 9.45
CA VAL A 443 -1.57 20.77 10.67
C VAL A 443 -0.74 20.37 11.91
N TYR A 444 0.02 19.27 11.82
CA TYR A 444 0.90 18.88 12.91
C TYR A 444 1.99 19.93 13.18
N ALA A 445 2.61 20.46 12.13
CA ALA A 445 3.64 21.49 12.25
C ALA A 445 3.13 22.77 12.93
N LEU A 446 1.88 23.14 12.68
CA LEU A 446 1.26 24.33 13.26
C LEU A 446 0.80 24.08 14.70
N CYS A 447 0.19 22.92 14.98
CA CYS A 447 -0.42 22.64 16.28
C CYS A 447 0.56 22.17 17.34
N ALA A 448 1.59 21.38 16.99
CA ALA A 448 2.50 20.79 17.97
C ALA A 448 3.32 21.83 18.76
N PRO A 449 3.90 22.89 18.16
CA PRO A 449 4.60 23.93 18.91
C PRO A 449 3.67 24.72 19.84
N ILE A 450 2.45 25.05 19.38
CA ILE A 450 1.45 25.78 20.19
C ILE A 450 1.06 24.93 21.39
N GLN A 451 0.79 23.66 21.19
CA GLN A 451 0.45 22.73 22.26
C GLN A 451 1.57 22.62 23.29
N THR A 452 2.83 22.53 22.86
CA THR A 452 3.99 22.46 23.76
C THR A 452 4.13 23.74 24.60
N ALA A 453 3.84 24.90 24.01
CA ALA A 453 3.87 26.18 24.70
C ALA A 453 2.74 26.30 25.73
N ILE A 454 1.54 25.81 25.45
CA ILE A 454 0.37 25.94 26.33
C ILE A 454 0.37 24.90 27.45
N LEU A 455 0.68 23.63 27.14
CA LEU A 455 0.46 22.53 28.06
C LEU A 455 1.65 22.19 28.95
N ARG A 456 2.85 22.80 28.74
CA ARG A 456 4.09 22.49 29.49
C ARG A 456 4.14 21.02 29.91
N TYR A 457 4.10 20.09 28.91
CA TYR A 457 4.20 18.67 29.23
C TYR A 457 5.52 18.43 29.98
N PRO A 458 5.49 17.81 31.18
CA PRO A 458 6.72 17.36 31.79
C PRO A 458 7.40 16.40 30.83
N GLN A 459 8.59 16.73 30.38
CA GLN A 459 9.44 15.77 29.70
C GLN A 459 9.68 14.67 30.72
N ALA A 460 9.29 13.44 30.42
CA ALA A 460 9.69 12.30 31.22
C ALA A 460 11.22 12.27 31.20
N ASP A 461 11.82 12.32 32.39
CA ASP A 461 13.28 12.34 32.58
C ASP A 461 13.94 11.29 31.70
N GLN A 462 14.73 11.73 30.73
CA GLN A 462 15.54 10.89 29.84
C GLN A 462 16.83 10.46 30.61
N GLN A 463 16.68 9.74 31.70
CA GLN A 463 17.79 9.09 32.40
C GLN A 463 17.63 7.58 32.37
N ALA A 464 17.66 6.96 31.19
CA ALA A 464 17.95 5.54 31.09
C ALA A 464 18.14 5.15 29.58
N ALA A 465 19.20 5.61 28.94
CA ALA A 465 19.76 4.98 27.74
C ALA A 465 21.06 5.69 27.31
N GLU A 466 22.09 5.63 28.15
CA GLU A 466 23.49 5.62 27.72
C GLU A 466 24.01 4.20 27.63
#